data_a87bb36a363100b6727aefaa4ce79da6
#
_entry.id   a87bb36a363100b6727aefaa4ce79da6
#
_cell.length_a   1.000
_cell.length_b   1.000
_cell.length_c   1.000
_cell.angle_alpha   90.00
_cell.angle_beta   90.00
_cell.angle_gamma   90.00
#
_symmetry.space_group_name_H-M   'P 1'
#
loop_
_entity.id
_entity.type
_entity.pdbx_description
1 polymer ?
#
loop_
_entity_poly.entity_id
_entity_poly.type
_entity_poly.pdbx_seq_one_letter_code
_entity_poly.pdbx_strand_id
1 'polypeptide(L)'
;MRHAVAVIVLTIIALCHTSAQCNEQNTSMQAGERVEYGAFYNWHFIWLKAGYVTFAVDAAHDNNGDDVYRLSAVGGTYPSYDFFYKVRDTFLSVVDTLALDPKYFRQVNYEGHNLTVNEYYFNGVDSLITGTSFQTESKDTLIDKQLNMRWPAGSADLLTMVYKARNIDFARYAEGDKIPISMLVNDQVYNLYIRYLGRETVTTRDKRTFRCLKFTPLLVAGTIFTGGEDMTVWITDDDNRLPILVEAKVLIGSVKAIFIDAVGLRHSIDAEVK
;
A
#
# COMPACT_ATOMS: atom_id res chain seq x y z
N MET A 1 -22.40 -31.76 -45.43
CA MET A 1 -22.45 -30.34 -45.09
C MET A 1 -23.19 -30.15 -43.73
N ARG A 2 -22.79 -30.80 -42.64
CA ARG A 2 -23.47 -30.71 -41.32
C ARG A 2 -22.49 -30.64 -40.12
N HIS A 3 -21.19 -30.35 -40.34
CA HIS A 3 -20.20 -30.28 -39.27
C HIS A 3 -19.40 -28.95 -39.17
N ALA A 4 -19.84 -27.89 -39.87
CA ALA A 4 -19.10 -26.61 -39.93
C ALA A 4 -19.71 -25.46 -39.07
N VAL A 5 -20.85 -25.70 -38.36
CA VAL A 5 -21.55 -24.63 -37.63
C VAL A 5 -21.35 -24.72 -36.12
N ALA A 6 -20.80 -25.82 -35.56
CA ALA A 6 -20.65 -26.02 -34.12
C ALA A 6 -19.32 -25.50 -33.53
N VAL A 7 -18.37 -25.01 -34.36
CA VAL A 7 -17.03 -24.57 -33.89
C VAL A 7 -16.94 -23.06 -33.66
N ILE A 8 -17.89 -22.27 -34.17
CA ILE A 8 -17.83 -20.78 -34.11
C ILE A 8 -18.49 -20.22 -32.84
N VAL A 9 -19.28 -21.00 -32.08
CA VAL A 9 -19.96 -20.50 -30.87
C VAL A 9 -19.12 -20.70 -29.59
N LEU A 10 -18.06 -21.52 -29.62
CA LEU A 10 -17.20 -21.78 -28.42
C LEU A 10 -15.99 -20.85 -28.33
N THR A 11 -15.75 -19.94 -29.29
CA THR A 11 -14.55 -19.06 -29.30
C THR A 11 -14.84 -17.63 -28.85
N ILE A 12 -16.07 -17.30 -28.44
CA ILE A 12 -16.43 -15.92 -28.02
C ILE A 12 -16.55 -15.76 -26.49
N ILE A 13 -16.43 -16.84 -25.70
CA ILE A 13 -16.52 -16.77 -24.21
C ILE A 13 -15.15 -16.59 -23.54
N ALA A 14 -14.05 -16.54 -24.28
CA ALA A 14 -12.69 -16.50 -23.71
C ALA A 14 -12.01 -15.10 -23.71
N LEU A 15 -12.75 -14.01 -23.94
CA LEU A 15 -12.14 -12.68 -24.07
C LEU A 15 -12.87 -11.58 -23.26
N CYS A 16 -13.17 -11.83 -22.02
CA CYS A 16 -13.50 -10.76 -21.05
C CYS A 16 -12.99 -11.09 -19.66
N HIS A 17 -11.71 -11.44 -19.55
CA HIS A 17 -10.98 -11.13 -18.32
C HIS A 17 -10.35 -9.76 -18.53
N THR A 18 -11.18 -8.73 -18.57
CA THR A 18 -10.71 -7.38 -18.31
C THR A 18 -10.20 -7.41 -16.86
N SER A 19 -8.92 -7.31 -16.71
CA SER A 19 -8.30 -6.99 -15.43
C SER A 19 -9.03 -5.75 -14.88
N ALA A 20 -9.96 -5.97 -13.94
CA ALA A 20 -10.53 -4.90 -13.15
C ALA A 20 -9.40 -4.45 -12.20
N GLN A 21 -8.48 -3.66 -12.74
CA GLN A 21 -7.54 -2.91 -11.91
C GLN A 21 -8.35 -1.92 -11.07
N CYS A 22 -7.90 -1.66 -9.85
CA CYS A 22 -8.45 -0.61 -8.98
C CYS A 22 -8.36 0.75 -9.70
N ASN A 23 -9.33 1.04 -10.53
CA ASN A 23 -9.45 2.29 -11.29
C ASN A 23 -10.57 3.14 -10.68
N GLU A 24 -10.72 3.07 -9.36
CA GLU A 24 -11.75 3.79 -8.64
C GLU A 24 -11.28 5.21 -8.33
N GLN A 25 -12.20 6.16 -8.45
CA GLN A 25 -11.92 7.55 -8.12
C GLN A 25 -11.68 7.69 -6.61
N ASN A 26 -10.85 8.64 -6.23
CA ASN A 26 -10.60 8.98 -4.85
C ASN A 26 -11.85 9.57 -4.18
N THR A 27 -12.42 8.82 -3.27
CA THR A 27 -13.54 9.24 -2.42
C THR A 27 -13.20 9.19 -0.93
N SER A 28 -12.07 8.55 -0.55
CA SER A 28 -11.77 8.20 0.84
C SER A 28 -10.88 9.20 1.57
N MET A 29 -10.17 10.09 0.86
CA MET A 29 -9.23 11.03 1.48
C MET A 29 -9.27 12.42 0.87
N GLN A 30 -8.69 13.39 1.58
CA GLN A 30 -8.54 14.78 1.15
C GLN A 30 -7.23 15.39 1.67
N ALA A 31 -6.86 16.54 1.12
CA ALA A 31 -5.73 17.33 1.64
C ALA A 31 -5.97 17.76 3.10
N GLY A 32 -4.92 17.74 3.90
CA GLY A 32 -4.95 18.00 5.34
C GLY A 32 -5.08 16.75 6.20
N GLU A 33 -5.35 15.58 5.59
CA GLU A 33 -5.38 14.32 6.33
C GLU A 33 -4.01 14.00 6.95
N ARG A 34 -4.02 13.65 8.24
CA ARG A 34 -2.88 13.13 9.00
C ARG A 34 -3.36 11.93 9.80
N VAL A 35 -2.65 10.80 9.74
CA VAL A 35 -3.00 9.59 10.46
C VAL A 35 -1.76 9.05 11.17
N GLU A 36 -1.90 8.76 12.46
CA GLU A 36 -0.80 8.29 13.31
C GLU A 36 -1.02 6.86 13.76
N TYR A 37 0.05 6.07 13.75
CA TYR A 37 0.09 4.68 14.19
C TYR A 37 1.21 4.44 15.18
N GLY A 38 0.95 3.57 16.16
CA GLY A 38 2.01 2.96 16.96
C GLY A 38 2.50 1.69 16.28
N ALA A 39 3.82 1.58 16.12
CA ALA A 39 4.46 0.36 15.63
C ALA A 39 4.87 -0.53 16.80
N PHE A 40 4.36 -1.76 16.81
CA PHE A 40 4.60 -2.74 17.87
C PHE A 40 5.34 -3.95 17.28
N TYR A 41 6.35 -4.39 18.00
CA TYR A 41 7.09 -5.60 17.66
C TYR A 41 6.78 -6.68 18.70
N ASN A 42 6.51 -7.90 18.22
CA ASN A 42 6.31 -9.06 19.07
C ASN A 42 7.61 -9.87 19.12
N TRP A 43 8.15 -10.01 20.32
CA TRP A 43 9.21 -10.95 20.63
C TRP A 43 8.70 -11.95 21.67
N HIS A 44 8.47 -13.19 21.26
CA HIS A 44 7.85 -14.23 22.07
C HIS A 44 6.45 -13.82 22.57
N PHE A 45 6.31 -13.47 23.84
CA PHE A 45 5.03 -13.12 24.48
C PHE A 45 4.87 -11.63 24.76
N ILE A 46 5.85 -10.81 24.39
CA ILE A 46 5.89 -9.38 24.74
C ILE A 46 5.67 -8.55 23.48
N TRP A 47 4.66 -7.69 23.51
CA TRP A 47 4.44 -6.65 22.52
C TRP A 47 5.04 -5.34 23.00
N LEU A 48 6.10 -4.89 22.34
CA LEU A 48 6.80 -3.64 22.65
C LEU A 48 6.35 -2.57 21.65
N LYS A 49 5.90 -1.41 22.14
CA LYS A 49 5.71 -0.23 21.29
C LYS A 49 7.10 0.30 20.93
N ALA A 50 7.63 -0.18 19.79
CA ALA A 50 9.00 0.05 19.39
C ALA A 50 9.16 1.29 18.48
N GLY A 51 8.07 1.79 17.91
CA GLY A 51 8.16 2.87 16.94
C GLY A 51 6.81 3.53 16.62
N TYR A 52 6.83 4.28 15.56
CA TYR A 52 5.69 5.04 15.05
C TYR A 52 5.65 5.01 13.52
N VAL A 53 4.48 5.28 12.96
CA VAL A 53 4.29 5.58 11.54
C VAL A 53 3.28 6.72 11.44
N THR A 54 3.55 7.70 10.57
CA THR A 54 2.64 8.82 10.30
C THR A 54 2.42 8.92 8.80
N PHE A 55 1.17 8.99 8.38
CA PHE A 55 0.77 9.27 7.01
C PHE A 55 0.21 10.67 6.89
N ALA A 56 0.43 11.31 5.73
CA ALA A 56 -0.08 12.65 5.46
C ALA A 56 -0.46 12.85 4.00
N VAL A 57 -1.46 13.69 3.78
CA VAL A 57 -1.92 14.15 2.46
C VAL A 57 -1.87 15.67 2.44
N ASP A 58 -1.02 16.24 1.57
CA ASP A 58 -0.92 17.68 1.35
C ASP A 58 -1.41 18.04 -0.05
N ALA A 59 -2.10 19.19 -0.18
CA ALA A 59 -2.38 19.77 -1.49
C ALA A 59 -1.10 20.38 -2.07
N ALA A 60 -0.90 20.22 -3.37
CA ALA A 60 0.20 20.83 -4.11
C ALA A 60 -0.21 21.06 -5.57
N HIS A 61 0.65 21.72 -6.33
CA HIS A 61 0.54 21.81 -7.79
C HIS A 61 1.76 21.15 -8.42
N ASP A 62 1.57 20.50 -9.55
CA ASP A 62 2.68 20.00 -10.34
C ASP A 62 3.33 21.13 -11.18
N ASN A 63 4.35 20.77 -11.97
CA ASN A 63 5.07 21.74 -12.80
C ASN A 63 4.20 22.37 -13.91
N ASN A 64 3.06 21.78 -14.23
CA ASN A 64 2.10 22.31 -15.20
C ASN A 64 1.03 23.20 -14.53
N GLY A 65 1.01 23.25 -13.20
CA GLY A 65 0.01 23.95 -12.41
C GLY A 65 -1.24 23.10 -12.11
N ASP A 66 -1.26 21.82 -12.45
CA ASP A 66 -2.36 20.91 -12.14
C ASP A 66 -2.38 20.58 -10.64
N ASP A 67 -3.60 20.48 -10.09
CA ASP A 67 -3.80 20.06 -8.70
C ASP A 67 -3.37 18.61 -8.49
N VAL A 68 -2.51 18.40 -7.50
CA VAL A 68 -2.01 17.08 -7.11
C VAL A 68 -2.08 16.89 -5.59
N TYR A 69 -2.10 15.65 -5.15
CA TYR A 69 -1.79 15.32 -3.76
C TYR A 69 -0.34 14.91 -3.61
N ARG A 70 0.26 15.41 -2.54
CA ARG A 70 1.55 14.97 -2.04
C ARG A 70 1.30 14.04 -0.85
N LEU A 71 1.41 12.75 -1.10
CA LEU A 71 1.29 11.71 -0.10
C LEU A 71 2.63 11.51 0.58
N SER A 72 2.66 11.42 1.90
CA SER A 72 3.89 11.09 2.62
C SER A 72 3.64 10.05 3.70
N ALA A 73 4.64 9.21 3.95
CA ALA A 73 4.68 8.32 5.09
C ALA A 73 6.07 8.37 5.72
N VAL A 74 6.10 8.52 7.04
CA VAL A 74 7.33 8.54 7.82
C VAL A 74 7.19 7.53 8.95
N GLY A 75 8.15 6.62 9.06
CA GLY A 75 8.18 5.61 10.10
C GLY A 75 9.55 5.46 10.74
N GLY A 76 9.59 4.99 11.97
CA GLY A 76 10.85 4.73 12.63
C GLY A 76 10.70 4.14 14.02
N THR A 77 11.80 3.57 14.49
CA THR A 77 11.94 3.12 15.86
C THR A 77 12.17 4.32 16.80
N TYR A 78 11.70 4.21 18.03
CA TYR A 78 12.09 5.19 19.07
C TYR A 78 13.59 5.07 19.38
N PRO A 79 14.27 6.17 19.73
CA PRO A 79 15.71 6.13 20.03
C PRO A 79 16.12 5.08 21.06
N SER A 80 15.23 4.77 22.01
CA SER A 80 15.43 3.73 23.03
C SER A 80 15.52 2.31 22.47
N TYR A 81 15.12 2.08 21.22
CA TYR A 81 15.17 0.77 20.55
C TYR A 81 16.19 0.72 19.39
N ASP A 82 16.81 1.86 19.04
CA ASP A 82 17.78 1.95 17.94
C ASP A 82 19.01 1.04 18.15
N PHE A 83 19.35 0.73 19.41
CA PHE A 83 20.44 -0.18 19.73
C PHE A 83 20.19 -1.62 19.30
N PHE A 84 18.91 -2.01 19.18
CA PHE A 84 18.51 -3.35 18.75
C PHE A 84 18.34 -3.41 17.22
N TYR A 85 17.51 -2.52 16.65
CA TYR A 85 17.30 -2.42 15.21
C TYR A 85 16.78 -1.02 14.87
N LYS A 86 17.63 -0.22 14.24
CA LYS A 86 17.28 1.15 13.87
C LYS A 86 16.51 1.16 12.55
N VAL A 87 15.33 1.80 12.54
CA VAL A 87 14.51 2.03 11.35
C VAL A 87 14.26 3.52 11.18
N ARG A 88 14.49 4.05 9.98
CA ARG A 88 14.15 5.41 9.56
C ARG A 88 13.68 5.35 8.11
N ASP A 89 12.38 5.35 7.92
CA ASP A 89 11.76 5.19 6.61
C ASP A 89 10.99 6.44 6.22
N THR A 90 11.14 6.84 4.98
CA THR A 90 10.42 7.97 4.40
C THR A 90 9.95 7.59 3.01
N PHE A 91 8.68 7.80 2.75
CA PHE A 91 8.04 7.63 1.46
C PHE A 91 7.36 8.94 1.05
N LEU A 92 7.43 9.27 -0.21
CA LEU A 92 6.78 10.40 -0.82
C LEU A 92 6.23 9.99 -2.18
N SER A 93 4.95 10.23 -2.43
CA SER A 93 4.33 10.09 -3.77
C SER A 93 3.63 11.38 -4.14
N VAL A 94 3.69 11.75 -5.42
CA VAL A 94 2.87 12.81 -6.00
C VAL A 94 1.90 12.15 -6.96
N VAL A 95 0.61 12.38 -6.76
CA VAL A 95 -0.46 11.74 -7.52
C VAL A 95 -1.50 12.76 -7.98
N ASP A 96 -2.23 12.48 -9.07
CA ASP A 96 -3.42 13.27 -9.38
C ASP A 96 -4.49 13.11 -8.29
N THR A 97 -5.40 14.07 -8.19
CA THR A 97 -6.37 14.13 -7.09
C THR A 97 -7.59 13.21 -7.28
N LEU A 98 -7.82 12.71 -8.51
CA LEU A 98 -9.02 11.93 -8.86
C LEU A 98 -8.76 10.43 -8.90
N ALA A 99 -7.86 9.98 -9.78
CA ALA A 99 -7.55 8.56 -9.97
C ALA A 99 -6.41 8.08 -9.08
N LEU A 100 -5.72 9.00 -8.39
CA LEU A 100 -4.49 8.75 -7.64
C LEU A 100 -3.42 8.09 -8.53
N ASP A 101 -3.33 8.50 -9.80
CA ASP A 101 -2.29 7.98 -10.67
C ASP A 101 -0.96 8.64 -10.33
N PRO A 102 0.11 7.84 -10.12
CA PRO A 102 1.38 8.37 -9.66
C PRO A 102 2.05 9.20 -10.77
N LYS A 103 2.66 10.33 -10.37
CA LYS A 103 3.52 11.18 -11.19
C LYS A 103 4.97 11.11 -10.73
N TYR A 104 5.18 10.95 -9.43
CA TYR A 104 6.49 10.87 -8.80
C TYR A 104 6.44 10.02 -7.55
N PHE A 105 7.51 9.27 -7.29
CA PHE A 105 7.72 8.51 -6.06
C PHE A 105 9.16 8.60 -5.59
N ARG A 106 9.34 8.74 -4.29
CA ARG A 106 10.64 8.64 -3.63
C ARG A 106 10.53 7.85 -2.35
N GLN A 107 11.47 6.94 -2.16
CA GLN A 107 11.63 6.11 -0.97
C GLN A 107 13.06 6.24 -0.46
N VAL A 108 13.19 6.43 0.86
CA VAL A 108 14.48 6.35 1.56
C VAL A 108 14.24 5.54 2.82
N ASN A 109 14.76 4.32 2.84
CA ASN A 109 14.62 3.41 3.97
C ASN A 109 15.99 3.08 4.52
N TYR A 110 16.12 3.27 5.83
CA TYR A 110 17.29 2.84 6.59
C TYR A 110 16.86 1.82 7.62
N GLU A 111 17.22 0.56 7.41
CA GLU A 111 16.80 -0.58 8.22
C GLU A 111 18.04 -1.36 8.71
N GLY A 112 18.36 -1.20 9.98
CA GLY A 112 19.57 -1.78 10.58
C GLY A 112 20.84 -1.21 9.96
N HIS A 113 21.42 -1.92 8.98
CA HIS A 113 22.61 -1.49 8.22
C HIS A 113 22.33 -1.35 6.73
N ASN A 114 21.07 -1.57 6.33
CA ASN A 114 20.66 -1.55 4.94
C ASN A 114 20.10 -0.17 4.59
N LEU A 115 20.41 0.30 3.40
CA LEU A 115 19.87 1.53 2.84
C LEU A 115 19.21 1.21 1.49
N THR A 116 17.96 1.63 1.34
CA THR A 116 17.25 1.61 0.05
C THR A 116 16.88 3.04 -0.32
N VAL A 117 17.25 3.46 -1.53
CA VAL A 117 16.85 4.75 -2.11
C VAL A 117 16.29 4.48 -3.50
N ASN A 118 15.02 4.75 -3.67
CA ASN A 118 14.34 4.66 -4.95
C ASN A 118 13.76 6.03 -5.31
N GLU A 119 13.86 6.41 -6.58
CA GLU A 119 13.27 7.63 -7.10
C GLU A 119 12.72 7.36 -8.50
N TYR A 120 11.42 7.57 -8.70
CA TYR A 120 10.73 7.24 -9.94
C TYR A 120 9.88 8.40 -10.44
N TYR A 121 9.91 8.59 -11.75
CA TYR A 121 9.07 9.52 -12.50
C TYR A 121 8.16 8.72 -13.42
N PHE A 122 6.86 8.94 -13.31
CA PHE A 122 5.84 8.24 -14.07
C PHE A 122 5.33 9.13 -15.19
N ASN A 123 5.58 8.72 -16.42
CA ASN A 123 5.03 9.38 -17.61
C ASN A 123 3.76 8.65 -18.07
N GLY A 124 2.60 9.23 -17.79
CA GLY A 124 1.31 8.64 -18.17
C GLY A 124 1.06 8.58 -19.67
N VAL A 125 1.66 9.50 -20.47
CA VAL A 125 1.46 9.55 -21.93
C VAL A 125 2.12 8.36 -22.61
N ASP A 126 3.37 8.07 -22.24
CA ASP A 126 4.16 6.99 -22.88
C ASP A 126 4.10 5.68 -22.10
N SER A 127 3.43 5.67 -20.95
CA SER A 127 3.43 4.54 -20.00
C SER A 127 4.84 4.10 -19.64
N LEU A 128 5.71 5.08 -19.35
CA LEU A 128 7.11 4.87 -18.98
C LEU A 128 7.36 5.26 -17.54
N ILE A 129 8.20 4.46 -16.87
CA ILE A 129 8.83 4.80 -15.60
C ILE A 129 10.30 5.03 -15.90
N THR A 130 10.81 6.17 -15.45
CA THR A 130 12.24 6.48 -15.43
C THR A 130 12.67 6.79 -14.00
N GLY A 131 13.94 6.60 -13.68
CA GLY A 131 14.45 6.92 -12.35
C GLY A 131 15.62 6.06 -11.92
N THR A 132 15.81 5.94 -10.62
CA THR A 132 16.95 5.23 -10.02
C THR A 132 16.46 4.29 -8.93
N SER A 133 17.16 3.16 -8.79
CA SER A 133 17.02 2.25 -7.66
C SER A 133 18.39 1.93 -7.10
N PHE A 134 18.59 2.22 -5.83
CA PHE A 134 19.82 1.95 -5.10
C PHE A 134 19.52 1.20 -3.83
N GLN A 135 20.25 0.12 -3.58
CA GLN A 135 20.12 -0.70 -2.38
C GLN A 135 21.46 -1.20 -1.91
N THR A 136 21.70 -1.14 -0.59
CA THR A 136 22.85 -1.76 0.06
C THR A 136 22.41 -2.81 1.08
N GLU A 137 23.27 -3.80 1.30
CA GLU A 137 23.18 -4.73 2.42
C GLU A 137 24.50 -4.74 3.17
N SER A 138 24.48 -4.44 4.47
CA SER A 138 25.67 -4.43 5.33
C SER A 138 26.86 -3.64 4.74
N LYS A 139 26.59 -2.57 4.00
CA LYS A 139 27.50 -1.68 3.25
C LYS A 139 27.90 -2.16 1.83
N ASP A 140 27.56 -3.37 1.44
CA ASP A 140 27.75 -3.82 0.06
C ASP A 140 26.62 -3.30 -0.81
N THR A 141 26.95 -2.82 -2.03
CA THR A 141 25.93 -2.40 -2.99
C THR A 141 25.32 -3.62 -3.65
N LEU A 142 24.00 -3.81 -3.49
CA LEU A 142 23.25 -4.88 -4.14
C LEU A 142 22.61 -4.43 -5.45
N ILE A 143 22.06 -3.20 -5.43
CA ILE A 143 21.38 -2.59 -6.57
C ILE A 143 21.92 -1.18 -6.75
N ASP A 144 22.28 -0.84 -7.98
CA ASP A 144 22.57 0.53 -8.43
C ASP A 144 22.18 0.60 -9.91
N LYS A 145 20.95 0.99 -10.16
CA LYS A 145 20.35 0.92 -11.50
C LYS A 145 19.64 2.19 -11.88
N GLN A 146 19.79 2.55 -13.17
CA GLN A 146 18.88 3.44 -13.86
C GLN A 146 17.69 2.63 -14.38
N LEU A 147 16.49 3.16 -14.17
CA LEU A 147 15.24 2.54 -14.62
C LEU A 147 14.72 3.26 -15.86
N ASN A 148 14.35 2.47 -16.85
CA ASN A 148 13.60 2.92 -18.02
C ASN A 148 12.75 1.74 -18.49
N MET A 149 11.52 1.67 -18.02
CA MET A 149 10.65 0.54 -18.27
C MET A 149 9.21 0.98 -18.55
N ARG A 150 8.47 0.15 -19.27
CA ARG A 150 7.03 0.31 -19.41
C ARG A 150 6.32 -0.18 -18.15
N TRP A 151 5.23 0.49 -17.80
CA TRP A 151 4.37 0.07 -16.71
C TRP A 151 2.94 -0.16 -17.18
N PRO A 152 2.25 -1.20 -16.68
CA PRO A 152 0.84 -1.43 -16.99
C PRO A 152 -0.02 -0.28 -16.46
N ALA A 153 -1.04 0.11 -17.20
CA ALA A 153 -2.01 1.10 -16.74
C ALA A 153 -2.63 0.67 -15.40
N GLY A 154 -2.82 1.62 -14.48
CA GLY A 154 -3.34 1.35 -13.14
C GLY A 154 -2.32 0.79 -12.15
N SER A 155 -1.05 0.56 -12.56
CA SER A 155 0.02 0.26 -11.63
C SER A 155 0.29 1.45 -10.72
N ALA A 156 0.85 1.21 -9.53
CA ALA A 156 1.19 2.25 -8.57
C ALA A 156 2.51 1.93 -7.87
N ASP A 157 3.12 2.94 -7.27
CA ASP A 157 4.15 2.75 -6.25
C ASP A 157 3.53 2.24 -4.95
N LEU A 158 4.39 1.86 -4.00
CA LEU A 158 3.98 1.28 -2.73
C LEU A 158 3.05 2.22 -1.93
N LEU A 159 3.40 3.49 -1.79
CA LEU A 159 2.62 4.44 -0.99
C LEU A 159 1.28 4.77 -1.67
N THR A 160 1.31 5.01 -2.97
CA THR A 160 0.09 5.24 -3.76
C THR A 160 -0.86 4.05 -3.67
N MET A 161 -0.34 2.81 -3.68
CA MET A 161 -1.17 1.60 -3.55
C MET A 161 -1.89 1.52 -2.21
N VAL A 162 -1.26 1.94 -1.11
CA VAL A 162 -1.92 2.02 0.21
C VAL A 162 -3.16 2.92 0.16
N TYR A 163 -3.07 4.07 -0.51
CA TYR A 163 -4.21 4.98 -0.66
C TYR A 163 -5.23 4.50 -1.70
N LYS A 164 -4.80 3.91 -2.82
CA LYS A 164 -5.71 3.29 -3.80
C LYS A 164 -6.54 2.16 -3.18
N ALA A 165 -5.94 1.35 -2.30
CA ALA A 165 -6.64 0.26 -1.61
C ALA A 165 -7.80 0.75 -0.73
N ARG A 166 -7.77 1.98 -0.22
CA ARG A 166 -8.87 2.60 0.54
C ARG A 166 -10.09 2.93 -0.33
N ASN A 167 -9.92 2.99 -1.66
CA ASN A 167 -10.99 3.28 -2.60
C ASN A 167 -11.57 2.01 -3.26
N ILE A 168 -11.14 0.81 -2.85
CA ILE A 168 -11.71 -0.45 -3.35
C ILE A 168 -13.16 -0.58 -2.86
N ASP A 169 -14.09 -0.81 -3.77
CA ASP A 169 -15.47 -1.14 -3.46
C ASP A 169 -15.61 -2.62 -3.07
N PHE A 170 -15.32 -2.92 -1.78
CA PHE A 170 -15.40 -4.27 -1.25
C PHE A 170 -16.82 -4.88 -1.30
N ALA A 171 -17.86 -4.06 -1.51
CA ALA A 171 -19.22 -4.58 -1.65
C ALA A 171 -19.42 -5.43 -2.93
N ARG A 172 -18.52 -5.29 -3.91
CA ARG A 172 -18.54 -6.09 -5.16
C ARG A 172 -17.91 -7.47 -5.02
N TYR A 173 -17.28 -7.77 -3.86
CA TYR A 173 -16.49 -8.98 -3.69
C TYR A 173 -17.07 -9.86 -2.59
N ALA A 174 -17.05 -11.16 -2.83
CA ALA A 174 -17.31 -12.18 -1.82
C ALA A 174 -16.05 -12.46 -0.99
N GLU A 175 -16.24 -12.98 0.21
CA GLU A 175 -15.13 -13.47 1.04
C GLU A 175 -14.31 -14.53 0.30
N GLY A 176 -13.00 -14.38 0.26
CA GLY A 176 -12.05 -15.21 -0.48
C GLY A 176 -11.69 -14.70 -1.87
N ASP A 177 -12.42 -13.74 -2.42
CA ASP A 177 -12.12 -13.17 -3.74
C ASP A 177 -10.76 -12.46 -3.75
N LYS A 178 -10.09 -12.55 -4.89
CA LYS A 178 -8.81 -11.90 -5.17
C LYS A 178 -9.03 -10.68 -6.05
N ILE A 179 -8.65 -9.52 -5.56
CA ILE A 179 -8.72 -8.24 -6.25
C ILE A 179 -7.34 -7.98 -6.86
N PRO A 180 -7.18 -8.02 -8.19
CA PRO A 180 -5.88 -7.85 -8.83
C PRO A 180 -5.36 -6.42 -8.65
N ILE A 181 -4.07 -6.30 -8.35
CA ILE A 181 -3.33 -5.04 -8.29
C ILE A 181 -1.99 -5.19 -9.03
N SER A 182 -1.45 -4.06 -9.50
CA SER A 182 -0.12 -4.01 -10.09
C SER A 182 0.71 -2.95 -9.39
N MET A 183 1.90 -3.31 -8.93
CA MET A 183 2.71 -2.45 -8.08
C MET A 183 4.17 -2.49 -8.47
N LEU A 184 4.82 -1.32 -8.53
CA LEU A 184 6.27 -1.19 -8.63
C LEU A 184 6.89 -1.38 -7.25
N VAL A 185 7.74 -2.38 -7.12
CA VAL A 185 8.55 -2.64 -5.92
C VAL A 185 10.01 -2.70 -6.34
N ASN A 186 10.82 -1.81 -5.78
CA ASN A 186 12.21 -1.62 -6.18
C ASN A 186 12.34 -1.37 -7.69
N ASP A 187 12.88 -2.31 -8.44
CA ASP A 187 13.18 -2.19 -9.87
C ASP A 187 12.28 -3.05 -10.77
N GLN A 188 11.14 -3.54 -10.24
CA GLN A 188 10.25 -4.46 -10.98
C GLN A 188 8.77 -4.16 -10.73
N VAL A 189 7.96 -4.37 -11.76
CA VAL A 189 6.50 -4.33 -11.65
C VAL A 189 5.98 -5.73 -11.37
N TYR A 190 5.22 -5.87 -10.29
CA TYR A 190 4.61 -7.13 -9.86
C TYR A 190 3.10 -7.09 -10.04
N ASN A 191 2.56 -8.16 -10.62
CA ASN A 191 1.12 -8.43 -10.61
C ASN A 191 0.78 -9.20 -9.36
N LEU A 192 0.08 -8.56 -8.45
CA LEU A 192 -0.27 -9.04 -7.13
C LEU A 192 -1.79 -9.08 -6.97
N TYR A 193 -2.26 -9.36 -5.78
CA TYR A 193 -3.68 -9.26 -5.44
C TYR A 193 -3.87 -8.90 -3.97
N ILE A 194 -5.04 -8.38 -3.67
CA ILE A 194 -5.58 -8.26 -2.33
C ILE A 194 -6.68 -9.32 -2.20
N ARG A 195 -6.61 -10.21 -1.20
CA ARG A 195 -7.69 -11.16 -0.91
C ARG A 195 -8.61 -10.59 0.15
N TYR A 196 -9.88 -10.44 -0.18
CA TYR A 196 -10.89 -10.02 0.77
C TYR A 196 -11.21 -11.15 1.76
N LEU A 197 -11.25 -10.87 3.05
CA LEU A 197 -11.48 -11.84 4.14
C LEU A 197 -12.77 -11.56 4.93
N GLY A 198 -13.65 -10.69 4.41
CA GLY A 198 -14.91 -10.37 5.06
C GLY A 198 -14.83 -9.21 6.06
N ARG A 199 -15.76 -9.20 7.02
CA ARG A 199 -15.91 -8.17 8.05
C ARG A 199 -15.53 -8.69 9.42
N GLU A 200 -14.91 -7.83 10.22
CA GLU A 200 -14.51 -8.16 11.58
C GLU A 200 -14.55 -6.89 12.45
N THR A 201 -14.80 -7.06 13.75
CA THR A 201 -14.70 -5.96 14.72
C THR A 201 -13.33 -6.00 15.37
N VAL A 202 -12.64 -4.85 15.38
CA VAL A 202 -11.31 -4.71 15.96
C VAL A 202 -11.36 -3.75 17.14
N THR A 203 -10.81 -4.16 18.29
CA THR A 203 -10.63 -3.30 19.46
C THR A 203 -9.14 -2.94 19.58
N THR A 204 -8.85 -1.65 19.55
CA THR A 204 -7.50 -1.09 19.71
C THR A 204 -7.05 -1.10 21.18
N ARG A 205 -5.78 -0.80 21.43
CA ARG A 205 -5.22 -0.85 22.80
C ARG A 205 -5.81 0.20 23.75
N ASP A 206 -6.27 1.33 23.22
CA ASP A 206 -6.98 2.40 23.95
C ASP A 206 -8.46 2.10 24.15
N LYS A 207 -8.90 0.85 23.82
CA LYS A 207 -10.26 0.32 23.98
C LYS A 207 -11.32 0.92 23.03
N ARG A 208 -10.88 1.61 21.98
CA ARG A 208 -11.78 1.99 20.89
C ARG A 208 -12.08 0.76 20.03
N THR A 209 -13.32 0.63 19.60
CA THR A 209 -13.79 -0.54 18.83
C THR A 209 -14.33 -0.08 17.48
N PHE A 210 -13.91 -0.74 16.39
CA PHE A 210 -14.25 -0.38 15.03
C PHE A 210 -14.82 -1.56 14.27
N ARG A 211 -15.87 -1.34 13.47
CA ARG A 211 -16.26 -2.26 12.41
C ARG A 211 -15.25 -2.14 11.29
N CYS A 212 -14.71 -3.26 10.83
CA CYS A 212 -13.65 -3.27 9.83
C CYS A 212 -13.95 -4.22 8.68
N LEU A 213 -13.43 -3.87 7.51
CA LEU A 213 -13.20 -4.78 6.40
C LEU A 213 -11.80 -5.37 6.56
N LYS A 214 -11.68 -6.68 6.39
CA LYS A 214 -10.44 -7.44 6.57
C LYS A 214 -9.95 -7.94 5.23
N PHE A 215 -8.66 -7.83 4.98
CA PHE A 215 -8.05 -8.38 3.78
C PHE A 215 -6.57 -8.72 3.98
N THR A 216 -6.02 -9.50 3.04
CA THR A 216 -4.59 -9.81 3.00
C THR A 216 -4.04 -9.51 1.62
N PRO A 217 -2.99 -8.66 1.50
CA PRO A 217 -2.26 -8.49 0.26
C PRO A 217 -1.28 -9.65 0.03
N LEU A 218 -1.08 -10.04 -1.24
CA LEU A 218 0.05 -10.88 -1.61
C LEU A 218 1.33 -10.02 -1.53
N LEU A 219 2.28 -10.44 -0.71
CA LEU A 219 3.55 -9.76 -0.50
C LEU A 219 4.63 -10.29 -1.44
N VAL A 220 5.51 -9.40 -1.88
CA VAL A 220 6.76 -9.78 -2.53
C VAL A 220 7.79 -10.14 -1.45
N ALA A 221 8.49 -11.26 -1.65
CA ALA A 221 9.61 -11.61 -0.78
C ALA A 221 10.70 -10.55 -0.83
N GLY A 222 11.26 -10.19 0.31
CA GLY A 222 12.25 -9.11 0.43
C GLY A 222 13.02 -9.17 1.75
N THR A 223 13.57 -8.04 2.16
CA THR A 223 14.44 -7.95 3.34
C THR A 223 13.75 -8.32 4.65
N ILE A 224 12.46 -7.99 4.81
CA ILE A 224 11.71 -8.21 6.06
C ILE A 224 10.55 -9.21 5.92
N PHE A 225 10.03 -9.44 4.70
CA PHE A 225 8.94 -10.38 4.45
C PHE A 225 9.41 -11.64 3.75
N THR A 226 8.81 -12.77 4.12
CA THR A 226 9.06 -14.06 3.44
C THR A 226 8.30 -14.19 2.12
N GLY A 227 7.39 -13.26 1.83
CA GLY A 227 6.46 -13.32 0.71
C GLY A 227 5.17 -14.06 1.07
N GLY A 228 4.21 -14.06 0.14
CA GLY A 228 2.92 -14.72 0.38
C GLY A 228 1.90 -13.84 1.09
N GLU A 229 0.92 -14.44 1.76
CA GLU A 229 -0.19 -13.74 2.45
C GLU A 229 0.12 -13.56 3.96
N ASP A 230 1.33 -13.16 4.31
CA ASP A 230 1.80 -13.01 5.69
C ASP A 230 1.46 -11.67 6.34
N MET A 231 0.63 -10.85 5.68
CA MET A 231 0.11 -9.58 6.21
C MET A 231 -1.41 -9.62 6.25
N THR A 232 -2.00 -9.11 7.32
CA THR A 232 -3.44 -8.87 7.41
C THR A 232 -3.70 -7.41 7.73
N VAL A 233 -4.68 -6.84 7.07
CA VAL A 233 -5.06 -5.42 7.19
C VAL A 233 -6.55 -5.34 7.53
N TRP A 234 -6.87 -4.50 8.51
CA TRP A 234 -8.24 -4.15 8.89
C TRP A 234 -8.42 -2.65 8.67
N ILE A 235 -9.33 -2.28 7.79
CA ILE A 235 -9.70 -0.88 7.53
C ILE A 235 -11.12 -0.62 8.01
N THR A 236 -11.44 0.61 8.37
CA THR A 236 -12.81 0.99 8.79
C THR A 236 -13.84 0.63 7.72
N ASP A 237 -14.99 0.08 8.14
CA ASP A 237 -16.15 -0.15 7.27
C ASP A 237 -17.02 1.11 7.21
N ASP A 238 -16.42 2.20 6.72
CA ASP A 238 -17.01 3.51 6.45
C ASP A 238 -16.32 4.17 5.24
N ASP A 239 -16.68 5.38 4.89
CA ASP A 239 -16.19 6.06 3.68
C ASP A 239 -14.72 6.51 3.76
N ASN A 240 -14.12 6.59 4.97
CA ASN A 240 -12.70 6.89 5.10
C ASN A 240 -11.80 5.68 4.80
N ARG A 241 -12.26 4.44 5.06
CA ARG A 241 -11.46 3.22 4.86
C ARG A 241 -10.09 3.30 5.53
N LEU A 242 -10.05 3.84 6.77
CA LEU A 242 -8.80 4.01 7.51
C LEU A 242 -8.23 2.66 7.97
N PRO A 243 -6.96 2.36 7.76
CA PRO A 243 -6.32 1.24 8.42
C PRO A 243 -6.39 1.39 9.95
N ILE A 244 -6.98 0.42 10.64
CA ILE A 244 -7.08 0.40 12.12
C ILE A 244 -6.00 -0.51 12.69
N LEU A 245 -5.75 -1.62 12.03
CA LEU A 245 -4.74 -2.60 12.40
C LEU A 245 -4.10 -3.16 11.15
N VAL A 246 -2.78 -3.20 11.13
CA VAL A 246 -1.98 -3.99 10.19
C VAL A 246 -1.13 -4.94 11.01
N GLU A 247 -1.20 -6.22 10.71
CA GLU A 247 -0.37 -7.25 11.34
C GLU A 247 0.38 -8.01 10.26
N ALA A 248 1.71 -8.10 10.40
CA ALA A 248 2.54 -8.80 9.45
C ALA A 248 3.54 -9.70 10.16
N LYS A 249 3.70 -10.93 9.64
CA LYS A 249 4.81 -11.80 10.01
C LYS A 249 6.07 -11.30 9.31
N VAL A 250 7.14 -11.21 10.05
CA VAL A 250 8.46 -10.87 9.55
C VAL A 250 9.39 -12.06 9.78
N LEU A 251 10.60 -12.03 9.20
CA LEU A 251 11.57 -13.12 9.32
C LEU A 251 11.80 -13.57 10.76
N ILE A 252 11.72 -12.66 11.72
CA ILE A 252 11.82 -12.96 13.15
C ILE A 252 10.68 -12.25 13.86
N GLY A 253 9.65 -13.02 14.30
CA GLY A 253 8.51 -12.50 15.03
C GLY A 253 7.40 -11.90 14.15
N SER A 254 6.72 -10.88 14.66
CA SER A 254 5.68 -10.14 13.93
C SER A 254 5.66 -8.67 14.33
N VAL A 255 5.13 -7.85 13.43
CA VAL A 255 4.93 -6.42 13.65
C VAL A 255 3.46 -6.08 13.55
N LYS A 256 3.02 -5.08 14.33
CA LYS A 256 1.67 -4.48 14.23
C LYS A 256 1.80 -2.98 14.12
N ALA A 257 1.08 -2.40 13.15
CA ALA A 257 0.75 -0.98 13.16
C ALA A 257 -0.68 -0.83 13.68
N ILE A 258 -0.86 -0.09 14.77
CA ILE A 258 -2.16 0.11 15.43
C ILE A 258 -2.49 1.59 15.37
N PHE A 259 -3.68 1.91 14.88
CA PHE A 259 -4.21 3.26 14.81
C PHE A 259 -4.16 3.95 16.17
N ILE A 260 -3.73 5.21 16.19
CA ILE A 260 -3.72 6.08 17.37
C ILE A 260 -4.71 7.21 17.18
N ASP A 261 -4.53 8.03 16.13
CA ASP A 261 -5.35 9.21 15.91
C ASP A 261 -5.34 9.64 14.44
N ALA A 262 -6.33 10.42 14.05
CA ALA A 262 -6.40 11.02 12.73
C ALA A 262 -7.08 12.40 12.79
N VAL A 263 -6.57 13.32 11.97
CA VAL A 263 -7.16 14.65 11.76
C VAL A 263 -7.29 14.95 10.27
N GLY A 264 -8.14 15.89 9.91
CA GLY A 264 -8.32 16.33 8.52
C GLY A 264 -8.97 15.30 7.61
N LEU A 265 -9.66 14.31 8.16
CA LEU A 265 -10.36 13.28 7.39
C LEU A 265 -11.45 13.89 6.50
N ARG A 266 -11.70 13.22 5.37
CA ARG A 266 -12.74 13.62 4.42
C ARG A 266 -14.16 13.36 4.98
N HIS A 267 -14.34 12.29 5.76
CA HIS A 267 -15.59 11.87 6.34
C HIS A 267 -15.46 11.68 7.86
N SER A 268 -16.59 11.59 8.56
CA SER A 268 -16.61 11.14 9.97
C SER A 268 -16.21 9.67 10.08
N ILE A 269 -15.69 9.26 11.25
CA ILE A 269 -15.37 7.85 11.52
C ILE A 269 -16.65 7.15 12.01
N ASP A 270 -17.51 6.75 11.08
CA ASP A 270 -18.81 6.14 11.40
C ASP A 270 -18.68 4.64 11.75
N ALA A 271 -17.54 4.04 11.49
CA ALA A 271 -17.25 2.66 11.85
C ALA A 271 -16.93 2.47 13.33
N GLU A 272 -16.64 3.54 14.09
CA GLU A 272 -16.36 3.44 15.51
C GLU A 272 -17.64 3.08 16.30
N VAL A 273 -17.57 1.99 17.06
CA VAL A 273 -18.69 1.50 17.89
C VAL A 273 -18.64 2.23 19.23
N LYS A 274 -19.73 2.90 19.55
CA LYS A 274 -19.89 3.62 20.83
C LYS A 274 -20.31 2.68 21.95
#